data_dd6ca47e7273a1198c34483203ec0b39
#
_entry.id   dd6ca47e7273a1198c34483203ec0b39
#
_cell.length_a   1.000
_cell.length_b   1.000
_cell.length_c   1.000
_cell.angle_alpha   90.00
_cell.angle_beta   90.00
_cell.angle_gamma   90.00
#
_symmetry.space_group_name_H-M   'P 1'
#
loop_
_entity.id
_entity.type
_entity.pdbx_description
1 polymer ?
#
loop_
_entity_poly.entity_id
_entity_poly.type
_entity_poly.pdbx_seq_one_letter_code
_entity_poly.pdbx_strand_id
1 'polypeptide(L)'
;MIVPFIQGIPYSFTNRASVVSQSYDFVGLRNYMELITNKYFQQAFFHTVQFTVIYVIGANVLGLALALMLSRSSRFNNLARTIMFIPFTVALTSGAIVWSYVFTDVYSPLFQKMSPLGLSSQVVPAMAIIAIWRDMGYCMLIYLAGLQSISGEYYEAAKVDGATWWQRTRLITFPLILPAIVSNVTLLIAWGLKCFDYPMAVARNMEAAQTVSMYVYDYIFGFNKAGIGQAAAIIITVVLVVITQCITSIGAKLEVDQ
;
A
#
# COMPACT_ATOMS: atom_id res chain seq x y z
N MET A 1 14.55 -11.69 9.01
CA MET A 1 14.44 -10.26 8.65
C MET A 1 14.92 -9.31 9.75
N ILE A 2 14.70 -9.58 11.04
CA ILE A 2 15.09 -8.67 12.15
C ILE A 2 16.62 -8.51 12.25
N VAL A 3 17.38 -9.60 12.19
CA VAL A 3 18.85 -9.56 12.34
C VAL A 3 19.55 -8.64 11.33
N PRO A 4 19.30 -8.76 9.99
CA PRO A 4 19.90 -7.86 9.00
C PRO A 4 19.50 -6.39 9.21
N PHE A 5 18.26 -6.13 9.64
CA PHE A 5 17.80 -4.79 9.93
C PHE A 5 18.58 -4.17 11.11
N ILE A 6 18.71 -4.89 12.23
CA ILE A 6 19.47 -4.42 13.40
C ILE A 6 20.95 -4.20 13.02
N GLN A 7 21.55 -5.10 12.24
CA GLN A 7 22.91 -4.94 11.75
C GLN A 7 23.07 -3.74 10.80
N GLY A 8 22.01 -3.35 10.11
CA GLY A 8 21.99 -2.18 9.24
C GLY A 8 21.99 -0.84 10.00
N ILE A 9 21.45 -0.79 11.22
CA ILE A 9 21.33 0.46 11.99
C ILE A 9 22.68 1.17 12.17
N PRO A 10 23.77 0.54 12.65
CA PRO A 10 25.06 1.19 12.77
C PRO A 10 25.59 1.77 11.47
N TYR A 11 25.34 1.10 10.33
CA TYR A 11 25.83 1.55 9.02
C TYR A 11 25.15 2.82 8.52
N SER A 12 23.96 3.16 9.00
CA SER A 12 23.30 4.42 8.68
C SER A 12 24.01 5.66 9.21
N PHE A 13 24.86 5.47 10.23
CA PHE A 13 25.69 6.52 10.85
C PHE A 13 27.10 6.59 10.27
N THR A 14 27.34 5.92 9.14
CA THR A 14 28.66 5.83 8.49
C THR A 14 28.62 6.34 7.06
N ASN A 15 29.81 6.68 6.52
CA ASN A 15 29.98 7.03 5.10
C ASN A 15 30.14 5.80 4.19
N ARG A 16 29.68 4.63 4.62
CA ARG A 16 29.86 3.37 3.91
C ARG A 16 29.40 3.48 2.45
N ALA A 17 30.30 3.17 1.52
CA ALA A 17 30.06 3.29 0.09
C ALA A 17 29.17 2.13 -0.43
N SER A 18 29.52 0.88 -0.09
CA SER A 18 28.76 -0.30 -0.55
C SER A 18 28.55 -1.30 0.57
N VAL A 19 27.65 -2.25 0.37
CA VAL A 19 27.32 -3.31 1.33
C VAL A 19 28.55 -4.19 1.68
N VAL A 20 29.50 -4.31 0.75
CA VAL A 20 30.72 -5.12 0.93
C VAL A 20 31.93 -4.30 1.39
N SER A 21 31.84 -2.96 1.46
CA SER A 21 32.94 -2.12 1.93
C SER A 21 33.28 -2.44 3.37
N GLN A 22 34.58 -2.65 3.62
CA GLN A 22 35.12 -2.91 4.95
C GLN A 22 35.67 -1.62 5.62
N SER A 23 36.03 -0.60 4.83
CA SER A 23 36.50 0.69 5.32
C SER A 23 35.37 1.72 5.26
N TYR A 24 35.04 2.32 6.40
CA TYR A 24 34.07 3.40 6.54
C TYR A 24 34.32 4.16 7.82
N ASP A 25 34.00 5.44 7.83
CA ASP A 25 34.11 6.32 9.00
C ASP A 25 32.73 6.57 9.61
N PHE A 26 32.72 6.80 10.90
CA PHE A 26 31.52 7.23 11.58
C PHE A 26 31.26 8.72 11.32
N VAL A 27 30.08 9.03 10.74
CA VAL A 27 29.66 10.40 10.39
C VAL A 27 28.50 10.94 11.23
N GLY A 28 28.10 10.19 12.24
CA GLY A 28 26.98 10.57 13.12
C GLY A 28 25.68 10.76 12.36
N LEU A 29 24.95 11.82 12.64
CA LEU A 29 23.63 12.12 12.02
C LEU A 29 23.72 12.79 10.65
N ARG A 30 24.91 12.93 10.05
CA ARG A 30 25.09 13.63 8.77
C ARG A 30 24.20 13.07 7.67
N ASN A 31 24.09 11.75 7.54
CA ASN A 31 23.27 11.10 6.52
C ASN A 31 21.79 11.48 6.67
N TYR A 32 21.30 11.55 7.89
CA TYR A 32 19.92 11.94 8.18
C TYR A 32 19.65 13.42 7.86
N MET A 33 20.59 14.29 8.20
CA MET A 33 20.49 15.73 7.87
C MET A 33 20.52 15.95 6.36
N GLU A 34 21.41 15.22 5.64
CA GLU A 34 21.48 15.25 4.18
C GLU A 34 20.15 14.80 3.55
N LEU A 35 19.54 13.71 4.04
CA LEU A 35 18.25 13.22 3.55
C LEU A 35 17.12 14.24 3.73
N ILE A 36 17.00 14.85 4.92
CA ILE A 36 15.95 15.82 5.22
C ILE A 36 16.05 17.04 4.30
N THR A 37 17.26 17.46 3.92
CA THR A 37 17.49 18.62 3.05
C THR A 37 17.50 18.26 1.56
N ASN A 38 17.58 16.98 1.21
CA ASN A 38 17.68 16.50 -0.16
C ASN A 38 16.31 16.53 -0.86
N LYS A 39 16.18 17.36 -1.89
CA LYS A 39 14.92 17.49 -2.66
C LYS A 39 14.47 16.17 -3.30
N TYR A 40 15.38 15.34 -3.79
CA TYR A 40 15.05 14.04 -4.40
C TYR A 40 14.46 13.09 -3.37
N PHE A 41 15.00 13.07 -2.14
CA PHE A 41 14.44 12.26 -1.07
C PHE A 41 13.05 12.77 -0.64
N GLN A 42 12.89 14.10 -0.52
CA GLN A 42 11.60 14.72 -0.18
C GLN A 42 10.53 14.36 -1.24
N GLN A 43 10.89 14.42 -2.52
CA GLN A 43 9.98 14.03 -3.62
C GLN A 43 9.65 12.54 -3.57
N ALA A 44 10.65 11.67 -3.40
CA ALA A 44 10.43 10.24 -3.27
C ALA A 44 9.54 9.90 -2.06
N PHE A 45 9.69 10.61 -0.94
CA PHE A 45 8.84 10.48 0.23
C PHE A 45 7.40 10.92 -0.07
N PHE A 46 7.23 12.07 -0.72
CA PHE A 46 5.91 12.56 -1.13
C PHE A 46 5.22 11.59 -2.10
N HIS A 47 5.92 11.09 -3.11
CA HIS A 47 5.37 10.10 -4.06
C HIS A 47 4.97 8.81 -3.35
N THR A 48 5.76 8.35 -2.38
CA THR A 48 5.44 7.16 -1.56
C THR A 48 4.16 7.37 -0.75
N VAL A 49 4.02 8.52 -0.11
CA VAL A 49 2.81 8.87 0.65
C VAL A 49 1.60 9.01 -0.28
N GLN A 50 1.75 9.72 -1.40
CA GLN A 50 0.70 9.89 -2.40
C GLN A 50 0.22 8.53 -2.94
N PHE A 51 1.15 7.66 -3.34
CA PHE A 51 0.84 6.31 -3.77
C PHE A 51 0.07 5.56 -2.69
N THR A 52 0.59 5.55 -1.46
CA THR A 52 0.00 4.81 -0.33
C THR A 52 -1.41 5.28 -0.03
N VAL A 53 -1.66 6.59 0.01
CA VAL A 53 -2.99 7.15 0.30
C VAL A 53 -4.00 6.74 -0.79
N ILE A 54 -3.67 6.93 -2.07
CA ILE A 54 -4.56 6.58 -3.19
C ILE A 54 -4.82 5.07 -3.18
N TYR A 55 -3.78 4.27 -3.02
CA TYR A 55 -3.84 2.82 -3.00
C TYR A 55 -4.71 2.28 -1.86
N VAL A 56 -4.44 2.73 -0.62
CA VAL A 56 -5.16 2.25 0.58
C VAL A 56 -6.63 2.62 0.50
N ILE A 57 -6.95 3.86 0.16
CA ILE A 57 -8.35 4.30 0.04
C ILE A 57 -9.04 3.53 -1.08
N GLY A 58 -8.46 3.48 -2.27
CA GLY A 58 -9.07 2.84 -3.43
C GLY A 58 -9.31 1.35 -3.23
N ALA A 59 -8.31 0.60 -2.75
CA ALA A 59 -8.44 -0.84 -2.54
C ALA A 59 -9.44 -1.17 -1.43
N ASN A 60 -9.48 -0.40 -0.34
CA ASN A 60 -10.44 -0.61 0.74
C ASN A 60 -11.87 -0.27 0.31
N VAL A 61 -12.08 0.87 -0.35
CA VAL A 61 -13.42 1.28 -0.81
C VAL A 61 -13.97 0.27 -1.82
N LEU A 62 -13.19 -0.12 -2.83
CA LEU A 62 -13.63 -1.09 -3.82
C LEU A 62 -13.77 -2.50 -3.21
N GLY A 63 -12.85 -2.92 -2.36
CA GLY A 63 -12.91 -4.20 -1.66
C GLY A 63 -14.15 -4.32 -0.77
N LEU A 64 -14.47 -3.28 -0.01
CA LEU A 64 -15.67 -3.26 0.84
C LEU A 64 -16.95 -3.23 -0.01
N ALA A 65 -16.99 -2.42 -1.08
CA ALA A 65 -18.14 -2.39 -1.99
C ALA A 65 -18.39 -3.78 -2.59
N LEU A 66 -17.34 -4.44 -3.09
CA LEU A 66 -17.43 -5.82 -3.60
C LEU A 66 -17.89 -6.81 -2.53
N ALA A 67 -17.38 -6.71 -1.30
CA ALA A 67 -17.77 -7.57 -0.19
C ALA A 67 -19.27 -7.43 0.13
N LEU A 68 -19.77 -6.19 0.20
CA LEU A 68 -21.20 -5.93 0.46
C LEU A 68 -22.08 -6.45 -0.68
N MET A 69 -21.69 -6.25 -1.93
CA MET A 69 -22.44 -6.75 -3.10
C MET A 69 -22.44 -8.29 -3.18
N LEU A 70 -21.34 -8.91 -2.85
CA LEU A 70 -21.13 -10.36 -2.97
C LEU A 70 -21.30 -11.09 -1.63
N SER A 71 -21.87 -10.47 -0.58
CA SER A 71 -22.02 -11.05 0.77
C SER A 71 -22.89 -12.31 0.81
N ARG A 72 -23.89 -12.38 -0.05
CA ARG A 72 -24.80 -13.55 -0.12
C ARG A 72 -24.11 -14.74 -0.75
N SER A 73 -24.32 -15.95 -0.20
CA SER A 73 -23.82 -17.18 -0.80
C SER A 73 -24.70 -17.61 -1.98
N SER A 74 -24.12 -17.63 -3.18
CA SER A 74 -24.70 -18.19 -4.39
C SER A 74 -23.58 -18.68 -5.32
N ARG A 75 -23.89 -19.58 -6.25
CA ARG A 75 -22.91 -20.07 -7.23
C ARG A 75 -22.31 -18.93 -8.04
N PHE A 76 -23.13 -17.97 -8.44
CA PHE A 76 -22.68 -16.77 -9.16
C PHE A 76 -21.75 -15.91 -8.33
N ASN A 77 -22.15 -15.59 -7.08
CA ASN A 77 -21.31 -14.77 -6.20
C ASN A 77 -19.98 -15.45 -5.85
N ASN A 78 -19.99 -16.76 -5.66
CA ASN A 78 -18.76 -17.51 -5.39
C ASN A 78 -17.81 -17.48 -6.59
N LEU A 79 -18.33 -17.62 -7.82
CA LEU A 79 -17.54 -17.46 -9.04
C LEU A 79 -17.01 -16.03 -9.16
N ALA A 80 -17.86 -15.01 -8.93
CA ALA A 80 -17.45 -13.62 -8.97
C ALA A 80 -16.34 -13.30 -7.94
N ARG A 81 -16.44 -13.80 -6.70
CA ARG A 81 -15.37 -13.67 -5.69
C ARG A 81 -14.06 -14.26 -6.20
N THR A 82 -14.10 -15.44 -6.80
CA THR A 82 -12.91 -16.08 -7.37
C THR A 82 -12.30 -15.22 -8.47
N ILE A 83 -13.09 -14.73 -9.41
CA ILE A 83 -12.62 -13.88 -10.52
C ILE A 83 -12.01 -12.58 -9.99
N MET A 84 -12.64 -11.92 -9.02
CA MET A 84 -12.13 -10.68 -8.43
C MET A 84 -10.86 -10.87 -7.60
N PHE A 85 -10.59 -12.10 -7.13
CA PHE A 85 -9.37 -12.43 -6.39
C PHE A 85 -8.20 -12.84 -7.31
N ILE A 86 -8.45 -13.31 -8.54
CA ILE A 86 -7.40 -13.75 -9.49
C ILE A 86 -6.27 -12.72 -9.64
N PRO A 87 -6.53 -11.40 -9.79
CA PRO A 87 -5.46 -10.41 -9.93
C PRO A 87 -4.44 -10.44 -8.79
N PHE A 88 -4.86 -10.73 -7.58
CA PHE A 88 -3.96 -10.81 -6.42
C PHE A 88 -2.92 -11.94 -6.55
N THR A 89 -3.24 -13.00 -7.27
CA THR A 89 -2.31 -14.14 -7.48
C THR A 89 -1.23 -13.86 -8.52
N VAL A 90 -1.39 -12.79 -9.30
CA VAL A 90 -0.41 -12.37 -10.30
C VAL A 90 0.77 -11.69 -9.61
N ALA A 91 2.01 -12.04 -10.04
CA ALA A 91 3.20 -11.38 -9.54
C ALA A 91 3.14 -9.86 -9.82
N LEU A 92 3.54 -9.05 -8.83
CA LEU A 92 3.48 -7.59 -8.87
C LEU A 92 4.07 -7.00 -10.16
N THR A 93 5.29 -7.39 -10.49
CA THR A 93 6.01 -6.93 -11.69
C THR A 93 5.27 -7.34 -12.97
N SER A 94 4.79 -8.57 -13.05
CA SER A 94 4.04 -9.04 -14.24
C SER A 94 2.74 -8.28 -14.42
N GLY A 95 1.99 -8.06 -13.34
CA GLY A 95 0.77 -7.24 -13.37
C GLY A 95 1.04 -5.81 -13.83
N ALA A 96 2.12 -5.19 -13.33
CA ALA A 96 2.52 -3.85 -13.73
C ALA A 96 2.89 -3.76 -15.22
N ILE A 97 3.62 -4.74 -15.75
CA ILE A 97 3.96 -4.82 -17.17
C ILE A 97 2.71 -4.96 -18.04
N VAL A 98 1.78 -5.85 -17.69
CA VAL A 98 0.51 -5.99 -18.40
C VAL A 98 -0.26 -4.66 -18.46
N TRP A 99 -0.34 -3.95 -17.34
CA TRP A 99 -0.99 -2.65 -17.28
C TRP A 99 -0.26 -1.57 -18.07
N SER A 100 1.07 -1.66 -18.23
CA SER A 100 1.79 -0.73 -19.11
C SER A 100 1.31 -0.84 -20.56
N TYR A 101 1.06 -2.05 -21.06
CA TYR A 101 0.42 -2.25 -22.37
C TYR A 101 -1.02 -1.73 -22.39
N VAL A 102 -1.81 -1.96 -21.35
CA VAL A 102 -3.18 -1.42 -21.27
C VAL A 102 -3.17 0.11 -21.37
N PHE A 103 -2.27 0.79 -20.66
CA PHE A 103 -2.17 2.24 -20.72
C PHE A 103 -1.62 2.76 -22.06
N THR A 104 -0.71 2.02 -22.69
CA THR A 104 -0.07 2.44 -23.95
C THR A 104 -0.93 2.06 -25.17
N ASP A 105 -1.40 0.83 -25.24
CA ASP A 105 -1.98 0.27 -26.47
C ASP A 105 -3.52 0.30 -26.48
N VAL A 106 -4.14 0.49 -25.30
CA VAL A 106 -5.60 0.61 -25.19
C VAL A 106 -6.02 2.03 -24.79
N TYR A 107 -5.55 2.52 -23.66
CA TYR A 107 -5.95 3.85 -23.16
C TYR A 107 -5.52 4.97 -24.11
N SER A 108 -4.25 4.98 -24.55
CA SER A 108 -3.73 6.08 -25.37
C SER A 108 -4.44 6.23 -26.72
N PRO A 109 -4.68 5.18 -27.50
CA PRO A 109 -5.44 5.29 -28.74
C PRO A 109 -6.92 5.62 -28.50
N LEU A 110 -7.54 5.02 -27.46
CA LEU A 110 -8.97 5.20 -27.18
C LEU A 110 -9.31 6.65 -26.78
N PHE A 111 -8.48 7.25 -25.96
CA PHE A 111 -8.70 8.61 -25.44
C PHE A 111 -7.89 9.68 -26.19
N GLN A 112 -7.06 9.30 -27.15
CA GLN A 112 -6.14 10.19 -27.89
C GLN A 112 -5.26 11.02 -26.94
N LYS A 113 -4.79 10.38 -25.86
CA LYS A 113 -3.96 10.98 -24.81
C LYS A 113 -2.70 10.16 -24.61
N MET A 114 -1.65 10.82 -24.10
CA MET A 114 -0.43 10.13 -23.70
C MET A 114 -0.72 9.16 -22.54
N SER A 115 0.01 8.05 -22.52
CA SER A 115 -0.08 7.07 -21.42
C SER A 115 0.15 7.77 -20.07
N PRO A 116 -0.72 7.54 -19.06
CA PRO A 116 -0.55 8.09 -17.72
C PRO A 116 0.79 7.74 -17.08
N LEU A 117 1.39 6.60 -17.45
CA LEU A 117 2.71 6.18 -16.99
C LEU A 117 3.85 7.04 -17.57
N GLY A 118 3.62 7.76 -18.68
CA GLY A 118 4.57 8.67 -19.31
C GLY A 118 4.47 10.13 -18.81
N LEU A 119 3.51 10.45 -17.97
CA LEU A 119 3.26 11.81 -17.49
C LEU A 119 3.65 11.95 -16.02
N SER A 120 4.55 12.88 -15.71
CA SER A 120 5.05 13.11 -14.34
C SER A 120 3.95 13.36 -13.30
N SER A 121 2.85 14.00 -13.68
CA SER A 121 1.71 14.26 -12.78
C SER A 121 0.76 13.08 -12.60
N GLN A 122 0.82 12.08 -13.48
CA GLN A 122 -0.13 10.96 -13.50
C GLN A 122 0.49 9.60 -13.19
N VAL A 123 1.82 9.49 -13.23
CA VAL A 123 2.52 8.21 -13.05
C VAL A 123 2.24 7.58 -11.68
N VAL A 124 2.24 8.36 -10.59
CA VAL A 124 1.97 7.84 -9.24
C VAL A 124 0.51 7.37 -9.11
N PRO A 125 -0.52 8.17 -9.50
CA PRO A 125 -1.89 7.68 -9.57
C PRO A 125 -2.07 6.44 -10.45
N ALA A 126 -1.40 6.38 -11.62
CA ALA A 126 -1.48 5.23 -12.51
C ALA A 126 -0.94 3.94 -11.86
N MET A 127 0.22 4.02 -11.20
CA MET A 127 0.75 2.90 -10.42
C MET A 127 -0.19 2.49 -9.28
N ALA A 128 -0.83 3.45 -8.61
CA ALA A 128 -1.80 3.15 -7.56
C ALA A 128 -3.05 2.45 -8.11
N ILE A 129 -3.52 2.80 -9.32
CA ILE A 129 -4.63 2.09 -9.99
C ILE A 129 -4.27 0.62 -10.24
N ILE A 130 -3.05 0.33 -10.68
CA ILE A 130 -2.58 -1.05 -10.88
C ILE A 130 -2.63 -1.81 -9.55
N ALA A 131 -2.12 -1.20 -8.48
CA ALA A 131 -2.12 -1.79 -7.14
C ALA A 131 -3.54 -2.02 -6.61
N ILE A 132 -4.44 -1.07 -6.80
CA ILE A 132 -5.86 -1.17 -6.42
C ILE A 132 -6.52 -2.35 -7.15
N TRP A 133 -6.36 -2.43 -8.48
CA TRP A 133 -6.90 -3.53 -9.28
C TRP A 133 -6.42 -4.90 -8.77
N ARG A 134 -5.16 -4.99 -8.42
CA ARG A 134 -4.58 -6.23 -7.91
C ARG A 134 -5.14 -6.62 -6.54
N ASP A 135 -5.25 -5.67 -5.63
CA ASP A 135 -5.43 -5.96 -4.21
C ASP A 135 -6.88 -5.75 -3.69
N MET A 136 -7.78 -5.14 -4.49
CA MET A 136 -9.18 -4.98 -4.11
C MET A 136 -9.90 -6.30 -3.82
N GLY A 137 -9.56 -7.38 -4.57
CA GLY A 137 -10.11 -8.71 -4.35
C GLY A 137 -9.62 -9.35 -3.05
N TYR A 138 -8.39 -9.11 -2.65
CA TYR A 138 -7.86 -9.49 -1.35
C TYR A 138 -8.61 -8.77 -0.21
N CYS A 139 -8.76 -7.44 -0.31
CA CYS A 139 -9.53 -6.65 0.66
C CYS A 139 -10.98 -7.15 0.76
N MET A 140 -11.60 -7.46 -0.38
CA MET A 140 -12.94 -8.04 -0.44
C MET A 140 -13.05 -9.32 0.41
N LEU A 141 -12.08 -10.24 0.32
CA LEU A 141 -12.12 -11.49 1.08
C LEU A 141 -12.02 -11.25 2.59
N ILE A 142 -11.17 -10.34 3.04
CA ILE A 142 -11.06 -9.97 4.45
C ILE A 142 -12.37 -9.36 4.95
N TYR A 143 -12.97 -8.46 4.16
CA TYR A 143 -14.27 -7.88 4.51
C TYR A 143 -15.39 -8.91 4.49
N LEU A 144 -15.40 -9.87 3.56
CA LEU A 144 -16.36 -10.97 3.55
C LEU A 144 -16.24 -11.83 4.80
N ALA A 145 -15.03 -12.13 5.26
CA ALA A 145 -14.81 -12.85 6.52
C ALA A 145 -15.39 -12.06 7.71
N GLY A 146 -15.12 -10.76 7.79
CA GLY A 146 -15.70 -9.89 8.81
C GLY A 146 -17.23 -9.80 8.75
N LEU A 147 -17.80 -9.71 7.55
CA LEU A 147 -19.28 -9.70 7.39
C LEU A 147 -19.93 -11.01 7.79
N GLN A 148 -19.27 -12.14 7.59
CA GLN A 148 -19.77 -13.48 7.93
C GLN A 148 -19.68 -13.78 9.43
N SER A 149 -18.85 -13.07 10.19
CA SER A 149 -18.77 -13.21 11.65
C SER A 149 -19.92 -12.52 12.40
N ILE A 150 -20.68 -11.65 11.72
CA ILE A 150 -21.81 -10.95 12.32
C ILE A 150 -23.01 -11.90 12.43
N SER A 151 -23.57 -12.08 13.65
CA SER A 151 -24.78 -12.86 13.85
C SER A 151 -25.96 -12.27 13.07
N GLY A 152 -26.73 -13.15 12.41
CA GLY A 152 -27.96 -12.76 11.71
C GLY A 152 -29.01 -12.10 12.62
N GLU A 153 -28.99 -12.43 13.91
CA GLU A 153 -29.93 -11.91 14.92
C GLU A 153 -29.91 -10.38 15.01
N TYR A 154 -28.73 -9.75 14.88
CA TYR A 154 -28.64 -8.28 14.86
C TYR A 154 -29.43 -7.67 13.69
N TYR A 155 -29.37 -8.30 12.53
CA TYR A 155 -30.08 -7.80 11.35
C TYR A 155 -31.59 -8.10 11.43
N GLU A 156 -32.01 -9.20 12.06
CA GLU A 156 -33.39 -9.55 12.26
C GLU A 156 -34.07 -8.61 13.27
N ALA A 157 -33.42 -8.36 14.42
CA ALA A 157 -33.89 -7.40 15.40
C ALA A 157 -34.04 -5.99 14.78
N ALA A 158 -33.04 -5.51 14.07
CA ALA A 158 -33.09 -4.21 13.40
C ALA A 158 -34.19 -4.12 12.32
N LYS A 159 -34.59 -5.25 11.69
CA LYS A 159 -35.70 -5.27 10.75
C LYS A 159 -37.04 -5.14 11.47
N VAL A 160 -37.19 -5.80 12.63
CA VAL A 160 -38.37 -5.67 13.46
C VAL A 160 -38.57 -4.24 13.94
N ASP A 161 -37.48 -3.55 14.28
CA ASP A 161 -37.46 -2.14 14.66
C ASP A 161 -37.65 -1.17 13.46
N GLY A 162 -37.85 -1.70 12.25
CA GLY A 162 -38.07 -0.89 11.04
C GLY A 162 -36.83 -0.19 10.48
N ALA A 163 -35.62 -0.60 10.89
CA ALA A 163 -34.39 0.02 10.43
C ALA A 163 -34.19 -0.17 8.92
N THR A 164 -33.89 0.92 8.23
CA THR A 164 -33.55 0.93 6.80
C THR A 164 -32.22 0.22 6.53
N TRP A 165 -31.95 -0.14 5.28
CA TRP A 165 -30.67 -0.74 4.89
C TRP A 165 -29.47 0.15 5.29
N TRP A 166 -29.57 1.46 5.11
CA TRP A 166 -28.53 2.41 5.47
C TRP A 166 -28.27 2.47 6.99
N GLN A 167 -29.34 2.46 7.79
CA GLN A 167 -29.22 2.44 9.25
C GLN A 167 -28.54 1.14 9.72
N ARG A 168 -28.94 -0.02 9.19
CA ARG A 168 -28.29 -1.30 9.50
C ARG A 168 -26.83 -1.32 9.10
N THR A 169 -26.50 -0.81 7.90
CA THR A 169 -25.11 -0.75 7.44
C THR A 169 -24.27 0.15 8.34
N ARG A 170 -24.77 1.33 8.71
CA ARG A 170 -24.02 2.31 9.50
C ARG A 170 -23.90 1.92 10.99
N LEU A 171 -24.99 1.38 11.59
CA LEU A 171 -25.09 1.17 13.04
C LEU A 171 -24.74 -0.26 13.46
N ILE A 172 -24.77 -1.24 12.54
CA ILE A 172 -24.48 -2.64 12.83
C ILE A 172 -23.25 -3.08 12.04
N THR A 173 -23.33 -3.00 10.69
CA THR A 173 -22.28 -3.57 9.84
C THR A 173 -20.95 -2.87 10.03
N PHE A 174 -20.87 -1.54 9.89
CA PHE A 174 -19.61 -0.81 9.98
C PHE A 174 -18.91 -0.97 11.33
N PRO A 175 -19.57 -0.82 12.48
CA PRO A 175 -18.94 -1.09 13.76
C PRO A 175 -18.40 -2.52 13.86
N LEU A 176 -19.22 -3.52 13.56
CA LEU A 176 -18.85 -4.92 13.75
C LEU A 176 -17.79 -5.45 12.78
N ILE A 177 -17.56 -4.80 11.62
CA ILE A 177 -16.43 -5.12 10.72
C ILE A 177 -15.18 -4.25 10.97
N LEU A 178 -15.19 -3.41 12.01
CA LEU A 178 -14.05 -2.54 12.32
C LEU A 178 -12.71 -3.29 12.42
N PRO A 179 -12.63 -4.49 13.04
CA PRO A 179 -11.39 -5.28 13.05
C PRO A 179 -10.88 -5.63 11.65
N ALA A 180 -11.79 -5.94 10.72
CA ALA A 180 -11.44 -6.21 9.33
C ALA A 180 -10.95 -4.94 8.60
N ILE A 181 -11.55 -3.78 8.90
CA ILE A 181 -11.10 -2.48 8.36
C ILE A 181 -9.70 -2.16 8.85
N VAL A 182 -9.45 -2.26 10.16
CA VAL A 182 -8.15 -1.99 10.78
C VAL A 182 -7.07 -2.92 10.21
N SER A 183 -7.38 -4.21 10.06
CA SER A 183 -6.48 -5.20 9.49
C SER A 183 -6.09 -4.87 8.04
N ASN A 184 -7.09 -4.60 7.18
CA ASN A 184 -6.83 -4.23 5.78
C ASN A 184 -6.03 -2.94 5.67
N VAL A 185 -6.44 -1.88 6.36
CA VAL A 185 -5.76 -0.57 6.31
C VAL A 185 -4.31 -0.70 6.76
N THR A 186 -4.06 -1.39 7.89
CA THR A 186 -2.71 -1.60 8.42
C THR A 186 -1.82 -2.34 7.43
N LEU A 187 -2.32 -3.41 6.83
CA LEU A 187 -1.57 -4.22 5.89
C LEU A 187 -1.27 -3.46 4.59
N LEU A 188 -2.26 -2.76 4.03
CA LEU A 188 -2.07 -2.02 2.80
C LEU A 188 -1.13 -0.80 2.99
N ILE A 189 -1.17 -0.13 4.13
CA ILE A 189 -0.19 0.91 4.46
C ILE A 189 1.22 0.32 4.50
N ALA A 190 1.38 -0.85 5.13
CA ALA A 190 2.68 -1.52 5.17
C ALA A 190 3.20 -1.91 3.77
N TRP A 191 2.32 -2.30 2.85
CA TRP A 191 2.68 -2.59 1.46
C TRP A 191 2.94 -1.31 0.66
N GLY A 192 2.09 -0.30 0.81
CA GLY A 192 2.22 0.98 0.11
C GLY A 192 3.50 1.73 0.44
N LEU A 193 3.84 1.85 1.72
CA LEU A 193 5.08 2.52 2.16
C LEU A 193 6.36 1.80 1.71
N LYS A 194 6.28 0.50 1.41
CA LYS A 194 7.37 -0.32 0.86
C LYS A 194 7.28 -0.51 -0.66
N CYS A 195 6.49 0.32 -1.36
CA CYS A 195 6.30 0.22 -2.79
C CYS A 195 7.63 0.35 -3.55
N PHE A 196 8.02 -0.73 -4.22
CA PHE A 196 9.25 -0.85 -5.03
C PHE A 196 8.97 -1.41 -6.42
N ASP A 197 8.12 -2.46 -6.49
CA ASP A 197 7.95 -3.25 -7.71
C ASP A 197 7.30 -2.46 -8.86
N TYR A 198 6.28 -1.64 -8.56
CA TYR A 198 5.56 -0.87 -9.58
C TYR A 198 6.46 0.16 -10.26
N PRO A 199 7.10 1.10 -9.54
CA PRO A 199 7.98 2.06 -10.19
C PRO A 199 9.18 1.38 -10.88
N MET A 200 9.71 0.29 -10.31
CA MET A 200 10.80 -0.47 -10.91
C MET A 200 10.40 -1.10 -12.24
N ALA A 201 9.17 -1.60 -12.35
CA ALA A 201 8.69 -2.31 -13.54
C ALA A 201 8.27 -1.37 -14.68
N VAL A 202 7.61 -0.24 -14.39
CA VAL A 202 6.94 0.58 -15.41
C VAL A 202 7.46 2.01 -15.56
N ALA A 203 8.28 2.48 -14.63
CA ALA A 203 8.74 3.88 -14.62
C ALA A 203 10.15 4.06 -14.03
N ARG A 204 11.04 3.07 -14.23
CA ARG A 204 12.38 3.00 -13.64
C ARG A 204 13.20 4.27 -13.82
N ASN A 205 13.12 4.91 -14.98
CA ASN A 205 13.91 6.08 -15.34
C ASN A 205 13.16 7.41 -15.14
N MET A 206 11.99 7.39 -14.50
CA MET A 206 11.17 8.58 -14.27
C MET A 206 11.32 9.04 -12.82
N GLU A 207 11.92 10.21 -12.60
CA GLU A 207 12.09 10.81 -11.28
C GLU A 207 10.74 11.00 -10.55
N ALA A 208 9.69 11.38 -11.28
CA ALA A 208 8.35 11.55 -10.74
C ALA A 208 7.68 10.25 -10.25
N ALA A 209 8.24 9.09 -10.57
CA ALA A 209 7.77 7.78 -10.10
C ALA A 209 8.62 7.24 -8.94
N GLN A 210 9.72 7.90 -8.60
CA GLN A 210 10.64 7.42 -7.59
C GLN A 210 9.97 7.38 -6.21
N THR A 211 10.01 6.20 -5.58
CA THR A 211 9.57 5.99 -4.19
C THR A 211 10.78 5.91 -3.26
N VAL A 212 10.55 5.98 -1.93
CA VAL A 212 11.62 5.83 -0.94
C VAL A 212 12.32 4.47 -1.09
N SER A 213 11.59 3.40 -1.38
CA SER A 213 12.19 2.07 -1.59
C SER A 213 13.11 2.02 -2.81
N MET A 214 12.74 2.72 -3.91
CA MET A 214 13.63 2.89 -5.06
C MET A 214 14.84 3.77 -4.73
N TYR A 215 14.63 4.87 -4.03
CA TYR A 215 15.71 5.72 -3.55
C TYR A 215 16.74 4.92 -2.73
N VAL A 216 16.26 4.11 -1.78
CA VAL A 216 17.11 3.20 -1.00
C VAL A 216 17.92 2.27 -1.91
N TYR A 217 17.25 1.63 -2.86
CA TYR A 217 17.89 0.72 -3.80
C TYR A 217 18.98 1.42 -4.63
N ASP A 218 18.67 2.59 -5.18
CA ASP A 218 19.62 3.36 -6.01
C ASP A 218 20.84 3.85 -5.22
N TYR A 219 20.64 4.28 -3.97
CA TYR A 219 21.75 4.74 -3.13
C TYR A 219 22.62 3.60 -2.64
N ILE A 220 22.06 2.42 -2.35
CA ILE A 220 22.83 1.26 -1.90
C ILE A 220 23.57 0.61 -3.08
N PHE A 221 22.91 0.40 -4.22
CA PHE A 221 23.41 -0.44 -5.31
C PHE A 221 23.85 0.36 -6.56
N GLY A 222 23.31 1.56 -6.76
CA GLY A 222 23.62 2.40 -7.94
C GLY A 222 24.70 3.45 -7.66
N PHE A 223 24.57 4.22 -6.59
CA PHE A 223 25.44 5.39 -6.34
C PHE A 223 26.60 5.12 -5.39
N ASN A 224 26.75 3.90 -4.88
CA ASN A 224 27.79 3.57 -3.91
C ASN A 224 27.76 4.48 -2.65
N LYS A 225 26.56 4.75 -2.13
CA LYS A 225 26.30 5.55 -0.92
C LYS A 225 25.41 4.76 0.05
N ALA A 226 25.87 3.54 0.41
CA ALA A 226 25.08 2.61 1.21
C ALA A 226 24.69 3.17 2.59
N GLY A 227 25.53 4.01 3.21
CA GLY A 227 25.21 4.67 4.48
C GLY A 227 23.97 5.56 4.38
N ILE A 228 23.84 6.36 3.32
CA ILE A 228 22.68 7.22 3.07
C ILE A 228 21.44 6.38 2.73
N GLY A 229 21.58 5.37 1.86
CA GLY A 229 20.50 4.45 1.54
C GLY A 229 19.97 3.72 2.77
N GLN A 230 20.86 3.30 3.67
CA GLN A 230 20.49 2.66 4.93
C GLN A 230 19.74 3.63 5.88
N ALA A 231 20.17 4.89 5.96
CA ALA A 231 19.47 5.92 6.74
C ALA A 231 18.06 6.18 6.19
N ALA A 232 17.88 6.22 4.85
CA ALA A 232 16.57 6.33 4.22
C ALA A 232 15.66 5.13 4.53
N ALA A 233 16.22 3.90 4.52
CA ALA A 233 15.49 2.69 4.89
C ALA A 233 15.03 2.70 6.35
N ILE A 234 15.83 3.25 7.26
CA ILE A 234 15.46 3.40 8.68
C ILE A 234 14.34 4.42 8.84
N ILE A 235 14.43 5.59 8.17
CA ILE A 235 13.37 6.61 8.23
C ILE A 235 12.03 6.00 7.81
N ILE A 236 11.94 5.35 6.66
CA ILE A 236 10.67 4.80 6.20
C ILE A 236 10.16 3.66 7.11
N THR A 237 11.06 2.89 7.71
CA THR A 237 10.69 1.84 8.66
C THR A 237 10.13 2.44 9.95
N VAL A 238 10.73 3.50 10.48
CA VAL A 238 10.21 4.20 11.68
C VAL A 238 8.82 4.79 11.37
N VAL A 239 8.66 5.45 10.23
CA VAL A 239 7.36 5.99 9.78
C VAL A 239 6.32 4.88 9.71
N LEU A 240 6.66 3.74 9.10
CA LEU A 240 5.79 2.58 9.00
C LEU A 240 5.36 2.07 10.39
N VAL A 241 6.31 1.86 11.30
CA VAL A 241 6.03 1.36 12.66
C VAL A 241 5.13 2.33 13.42
N VAL A 242 5.43 3.63 13.38
CA VAL A 242 4.62 4.65 14.05
C VAL A 242 3.19 4.67 13.52
N ILE A 243 3.02 4.70 12.18
CA ILE A 243 1.68 4.76 11.57
C ILE A 243 0.89 3.48 11.89
N THR A 244 1.50 2.30 11.74
CA THR A 244 0.81 1.03 12.00
C THR A 244 0.45 0.89 13.47
N GLN A 245 1.31 1.27 14.40
CA GLN A 245 1.01 1.27 15.84
C GLN A 245 -0.12 2.26 16.19
N CYS A 246 -0.13 3.44 15.61
CA CYS A 246 -1.22 4.40 15.82
C CYS A 246 -2.57 3.83 15.36
N ILE A 247 -2.60 3.23 14.17
CA ILE A 247 -3.84 2.67 13.60
C ILE A 247 -4.34 1.50 14.44
N THR A 248 -3.48 0.55 14.80
CA THR A 248 -3.87 -0.61 15.62
C THR A 248 -4.29 -0.21 17.03
N SER A 249 -3.62 0.78 17.63
CA SER A 249 -4.00 1.28 18.96
C SER A 249 -5.34 2.02 18.96
N ILE A 250 -5.64 2.79 17.89
CA ILE A 250 -6.94 3.44 17.71
C ILE A 250 -8.02 2.38 17.47
N GLY A 251 -7.73 1.39 16.59
CA GLY A 251 -8.64 0.29 16.33
C GLY A 251 -9.02 -0.48 17.60
N ALA A 252 -8.03 -0.87 18.40
CA ALA A 252 -8.26 -1.60 19.65
C ALA A 252 -9.12 -0.81 20.65
N LYS A 253 -8.97 0.51 20.73
CA LYS A 253 -9.82 1.35 21.61
C LYS A 253 -11.27 1.36 21.12
N LEU A 254 -11.49 1.49 19.81
CA LEU A 254 -12.83 1.52 19.22
C LEU A 254 -13.53 0.16 19.29
N GLU A 255 -12.79 -0.95 19.40
CA GLU A 255 -13.34 -2.30 19.61
C GLU A 255 -13.79 -2.53 21.07
N VAL A 256 -13.11 -1.93 22.06
CA VAL A 256 -13.44 -2.06 23.49
C VAL A 256 -14.69 -1.26 23.85
N ASP A 257 -14.99 -0.20 23.11
CA ASP A 257 -16.15 0.68 23.36
C ASP A 257 -17.45 0.15 22.70
N GLN A 258 -17.44 -1.06 22.11
CA GLN A 258 -18.57 -1.75 21.47
C GLN A 258 -19.09 -2.93 22.31
#